data_ed009adec5083745159c0362a95eade7
#
_entry.id   ed009adec5083745159c0362a95eade7
#
_cell.length_a   1.000
_cell.length_b   1.000
_cell.length_c   1.000
_cell.angle_alpha   90.00
_cell.angle_beta   90.00
_cell.angle_gamma   90.00
#
_symmetry.space_group_name_H-M   'P 1'
#
loop_
_entity.id
_entity.type
_entity.pdbx_description
1 polymer ?
#
loop_
_entity_poly.entity_id
_entity_poly.type
_entity_poly.pdbx_seq_one_letter_code
_entity_poly.pdbx_strand_id
1 'polypeptide(L)'
;MTTTVITGTTNGIGLATTEALAQRNHDLIMLCRNQEASKSLATHLTKKTNNPKIRSIHCDLGSLESITCAVDKLKQEVNHIDLLINNAGIISPREQFSEDGFELTMAVNHLGPLFLTKALQELLIGGQVINLASKAHFFCTTKELFLDNNLQSHAPYSAFKTYARSKFANVLTSFYFANLHEGNIASHCLHP
;
A
#
# COMPACT_ATOMS: atom_id res chain seq x y z
N MET A 1 -15.31 -8.75 14.30
CA MET A 1 -13.83 -8.81 14.32
C MET A 1 -13.36 -8.07 13.09
N THR A 2 -12.40 -7.19 13.21
CA THR A 2 -11.97 -6.31 12.11
C THR A 2 -10.94 -7.02 11.24
N THR A 3 -11.24 -7.23 9.96
CA THR A 3 -10.30 -7.76 8.97
C THR A 3 -9.46 -6.61 8.43
N THR A 4 -8.15 -6.69 8.64
CA THR A 4 -7.20 -5.66 8.21
C THR A 4 -6.14 -6.22 7.28
N VAL A 5 -5.99 -5.57 6.13
CA VAL A 5 -4.90 -5.81 5.17
C VAL A 5 -3.93 -4.64 5.25
N ILE A 6 -2.64 -4.92 5.41
CA ILE A 6 -1.61 -3.87 5.50
C ILE A 6 -0.39 -4.22 4.66
N THR A 7 0.14 -3.24 3.93
CA THR A 7 1.35 -3.39 3.12
C THR A 7 2.59 -2.85 3.85
N GLY A 8 3.78 -3.47 3.62
CA GLY A 8 5.06 -2.96 4.11
C GLY A 8 5.25 -3.06 5.63
N THR A 9 5.03 -4.23 6.21
CA THR A 9 4.94 -4.46 7.67
C THR A 9 6.26 -4.82 8.35
N THR A 10 7.34 -5.06 7.60
CA THR A 10 8.57 -5.65 8.17
C THR A 10 9.52 -4.64 8.83
N ASN A 11 9.26 -3.35 8.72
CA ASN A 11 10.06 -2.30 9.35
C ASN A 11 9.27 -1.00 9.59
N GLY A 12 9.87 -0.07 10.33
CA GLY A 12 9.39 1.30 10.51
C GLY A 12 7.95 1.41 10.99
N ILE A 13 7.21 2.34 10.40
CA ILE A 13 5.81 2.65 10.75
C ILE A 13 4.91 1.43 10.53
N GLY A 14 5.11 0.70 9.42
CA GLY A 14 4.33 -0.50 9.13
C GLY A 14 4.48 -1.59 10.19
N LEU A 15 5.68 -1.80 10.71
CA LEU A 15 5.90 -2.75 11.80
C LEU A 15 5.17 -2.32 13.08
N ALA A 16 5.35 -1.07 13.50
CA ALA A 16 4.69 -0.54 14.72
C ALA A 16 3.15 -0.59 14.61
N THR A 17 2.61 -0.24 13.42
CA THR A 17 1.17 -0.33 13.14
C THR A 17 0.69 -1.77 13.20
N THR A 18 1.43 -2.70 12.60
CA THR A 18 1.11 -4.14 12.60
C THR A 18 1.08 -4.70 14.02
N GLU A 19 2.06 -4.35 14.85
CA GLU A 19 2.08 -4.74 16.27
C GLU A 19 0.87 -4.22 17.04
N ALA A 20 0.52 -2.94 16.85
CA ALA A 20 -0.63 -2.32 17.51
C ALA A 20 -1.96 -2.96 17.09
N LEU A 21 -2.12 -3.32 15.81
CA LEU A 21 -3.31 -4.01 15.29
C LEU A 21 -3.38 -5.45 15.80
N ALA A 22 -2.24 -6.15 15.86
CA ALA A 22 -2.16 -7.49 16.44
C ALA A 22 -2.61 -7.52 17.92
N GLN A 23 -2.18 -6.54 18.73
CA GLN A 23 -2.59 -6.38 20.12
C GLN A 23 -4.10 -6.10 20.27
N ARG A 24 -4.71 -5.45 19.28
CA ARG A 24 -6.16 -5.21 19.23
C ARG A 24 -6.96 -6.38 18.66
N ASN A 25 -6.32 -7.50 18.47
CA ASN A 25 -6.93 -8.75 18.01
C ASN A 25 -7.63 -8.66 16.64
N HIS A 26 -7.06 -7.89 15.70
CA HIS A 26 -7.52 -7.86 14.32
C HIS A 26 -7.26 -9.21 13.62
N ASP A 27 -8.11 -9.59 12.67
CA ASP A 27 -7.78 -10.56 11.63
C ASP A 27 -6.82 -9.88 10.65
N LEU A 28 -5.51 -10.15 10.81
CA LEU A 28 -4.46 -9.33 10.25
C LEU A 28 -3.73 -10.03 9.12
N ILE A 29 -3.81 -9.45 7.92
CA ILE A 29 -3.17 -9.95 6.71
C ILE A 29 -2.09 -8.97 6.27
N MET A 30 -0.85 -9.43 6.31
CA MET A 30 0.32 -8.65 5.94
C MET A 30 0.70 -8.94 4.48
N LEU A 31 0.72 -7.91 3.63
CA LEU A 31 1.20 -7.99 2.26
C LEU A 31 2.65 -7.53 2.18
N CYS A 32 3.58 -8.43 1.89
CA CYS A 32 5.01 -8.17 1.94
C CYS A 32 5.75 -8.84 0.80
N ARG A 33 6.77 -8.14 0.28
CA ARG A 33 7.69 -8.68 -0.73
C ARG A 33 8.60 -9.77 -0.14
N ASN A 34 9.17 -9.53 1.04
CA ASN A 34 9.99 -10.51 1.73
C ASN A 34 9.10 -11.48 2.53
N GLN A 35 8.83 -12.63 1.94
CA GLN A 35 7.93 -13.63 2.50
C GLN A 35 8.50 -14.30 3.76
N GLU A 36 9.80 -14.53 3.83
CA GLU A 36 10.46 -15.14 4.97
C GLU A 36 10.37 -14.23 6.20
N ALA A 37 10.76 -12.97 6.05
CA ALA A 37 10.65 -11.97 7.12
C ALA A 37 9.22 -11.78 7.60
N SER A 38 8.24 -11.75 6.69
CA SER A 38 6.84 -11.57 7.06
C SER A 38 6.23 -12.77 7.76
N LYS A 39 6.58 -14.00 7.37
CA LYS A 39 6.17 -15.24 8.08
C LYS A 39 6.76 -15.31 9.48
N SER A 40 8.05 -14.96 9.62
CA SER A 40 8.71 -14.89 10.93
C SER A 40 8.02 -13.85 11.83
N LEU A 41 7.70 -12.67 11.29
CA LEU A 41 6.97 -11.63 12.01
C LEU A 41 5.57 -12.11 12.43
N ALA A 42 4.81 -12.76 11.56
CA ALA A 42 3.49 -13.31 11.88
C ALA A 42 3.58 -14.29 13.06
N THR A 43 4.54 -15.22 13.02
CA THR A 43 4.78 -16.18 14.10
C THR A 43 5.14 -15.49 15.41
N HIS A 44 6.03 -14.49 15.37
CA HIS A 44 6.41 -13.70 16.52
C HIS A 44 5.23 -12.97 17.15
N LEU A 45 4.44 -12.27 16.33
CA LEU A 45 3.29 -11.50 16.79
C LEU A 45 2.18 -12.40 17.34
N THR A 46 1.90 -13.55 16.70
CA THR A 46 0.94 -14.52 17.22
C THR A 46 1.30 -14.96 18.64
N LYS A 47 2.57 -15.26 18.89
CA LYS A 47 3.05 -15.64 20.24
C LYS A 47 3.00 -14.47 21.22
N LYS A 48 3.40 -13.26 20.79
CA LYS A 48 3.47 -12.07 21.64
C LYS A 48 2.10 -11.56 22.08
N THR A 49 1.10 -11.67 21.19
CA THR A 49 -0.23 -11.07 21.41
C THR A 49 -1.33 -12.10 21.70
N ASN A 50 -1.04 -13.39 21.59
CA ASN A 50 -2.01 -14.48 21.61
C ASN A 50 -3.11 -14.35 20.53
N ASN A 51 -2.84 -13.61 19.46
CA ASN A 51 -3.74 -13.46 18.32
C ASN A 51 -3.40 -14.53 17.27
N PRO A 52 -4.21 -15.58 17.07
CA PRO A 52 -3.93 -16.65 16.11
C PRO A 52 -4.24 -16.24 14.66
N LYS A 53 -4.86 -15.09 14.44
CA LYS A 53 -5.34 -14.63 13.12
C LYS A 53 -4.38 -13.61 12.48
N ILE A 54 -3.09 -13.90 12.54
CA ILE A 54 -2.05 -13.10 11.88
C ILE A 54 -1.38 -13.96 10.83
N ARG A 55 -1.42 -13.50 9.58
CA ARG A 55 -0.79 -14.20 8.45
C ARG A 55 -0.20 -13.26 7.43
N SER A 56 0.60 -13.80 6.53
CA SER A 56 1.23 -13.03 5.47
C SER A 56 0.98 -13.65 4.10
N ILE A 57 0.76 -12.78 3.11
CA ILE A 57 0.69 -13.13 1.70
C ILE A 57 1.84 -12.42 0.99
N HIS A 58 2.52 -13.12 0.08
CA HIS A 58 3.53 -12.51 -0.76
C HIS A 58 2.88 -11.48 -1.69
N CYS A 59 3.43 -10.26 -1.72
CA CYS A 59 3.01 -9.20 -2.62
C CYS A 59 4.17 -8.23 -2.83
N ASP A 60 4.68 -8.15 -4.06
CA ASP A 60 5.56 -7.08 -4.51
C ASP A 60 4.73 -6.02 -5.23
N LEU A 61 4.66 -4.82 -4.65
CA LEU A 61 3.91 -3.70 -5.21
C LEU A 61 4.57 -3.11 -6.47
N GLY A 62 5.79 -3.52 -6.80
CA GLY A 62 6.46 -3.21 -8.06
C GLY A 62 6.13 -4.17 -9.20
N SER A 63 5.25 -5.16 -9.02
CA SER A 63 4.88 -6.16 -10.01
C SER A 63 3.37 -6.36 -10.05
N LEU A 64 2.74 -6.05 -11.18
CA LEU A 64 1.29 -6.23 -11.38
C LEU A 64 0.88 -7.70 -11.27
N GLU A 65 1.71 -8.62 -11.74
CA GLU A 65 1.49 -10.05 -11.61
C GLU A 65 1.47 -10.46 -10.12
N SER A 66 2.45 -10.01 -9.34
CA SER A 66 2.52 -10.30 -7.90
C SER A 66 1.31 -9.78 -7.15
N ILE A 67 0.84 -8.56 -7.50
CA ILE A 67 -0.37 -7.98 -6.91
C ILE A 67 -1.60 -8.81 -7.26
N THR A 68 -1.74 -9.21 -8.54
CA THR A 68 -2.86 -10.05 -8.99
C THR A 68 -2.91 -11.37 -8.22
N CYS A 69 -1.78 -12.06 -8.09
CA CYS A 69 -1.69 -13.29 -7.29
C CYS A 69 -2.05 -13.08 -5.82
N ALA A 70 -1.67 -11.94 -5.23
CA ALA A 70 -2.02 -11.61 -3.86
C ALA A 70 -3.52 -11.31 -3.70
N VAL A 71 -4.12 -10.60 -4.65
CA VAL A 71 -5.56 -10.31 -4.70
C VAL A 71 -6.37 -11.60 -4.80
N ASP A 72 -5.99 -12.52 -5.67
CA ASP A 72 -6.68 -13.80 -5.85
C ASP A 72 -6.68 -14.64 -4.56
N LYS A 73 -5.54 -14.65 -3.84
CA LYS A 73 -5.45 -15.29 -2.53
C LYS A 73 -6.34 -14.61 -1.49
N LEU A 74 -6.34 -13.27 -1.44
CA LEU A 74 -7.19 -12.52 -0.54
C LEU A 74 -8.68 -12.83 -0.78
N LYS A 75 -9.12 -12.86 -2.04
CA LYS A 75 -10.50 -13.19 -2.41
C LYS A 75 -10.92 -14.61 -2.03
N GLN A 76 -9.97 -15.54 -1.90
CA GLN A 76 -10.22 -16.90 -1.42
C GLN A 76 -10.28 -16.99 0.12
N GLU A 77 -9.57 -16.10 0.83
CA GLU A 77 -9.42 -16.16 2.27
C GLU A 77 -10.44 -15.32 3.06
N VAL A 78 -10.93 -14.21 2.46
CA VAL A 78 -11.83 -13.27 3.13
C VAL A 78 -12.97 -12.83 2.21
N ASN A 79 -14.13 -12.59 2.81
CA ASN A 79 -15.31 -12.09 2.10
C ASN A 79 -15.46 -10.56 2.23
N HIS A 80 -14.72 -9.93 3.16
CA HIS A 80 -14.79 -8.52 3.43
C HIS A 80 -13.49 -8.01 4.04
N ILE A 81 -13.10 -6.79 3.72
CA ILE A 81 -11.95 -6.07 4.29
C ILE A 81 -12.47 -4.79 4.94
N ASP A 82 -12.41 -4.73 6.27
CA ASP A 82 -12.81 -3.54 7.03
C ASP A 82 -11.79 -2.41 6.88
N LEU A 83 -10.49 -2.75 6.74
CA LEU A 83 -9.42 -1.76 6.69
C LEU A 83 -8.28 -2.22 5.77
N LEU A 84 -8.01 -1.45 4.72
CA LEU A 84 -6.80 -1.57 3.89
C LEU A 84 -5.85 -0.42 4.22
N ILE A 85 -4.61 -0.76 4.61
CA ILE A 85 -3.56 0.23 4.88
C ILE A 85 -2.46 0.12 3.82
N ASN A 86 -2.45 1.06 2.88
CA ASN A 86 -1.39 1.24 1.90
C ASN A 86 -0.22 2.00 2.55
N ASN A 87 0.57 1.27 3.36
CA ASN A 87 1.69 1.83 4.11
C ASN A 87 3.04 1.68 3.40
N ALA A 88 3.22 0.65 2.58
CA ALA A 88 4.49 0.42 1.89
C ALA A 88 4.96 1.65 1.11
N GLY A 89 6.26 1.90 1.13
CA GLY A 89 6.86 2.97 0.37
C GLY A 89 8.38 2.91 0.40
N ILE A 90 8.98 3.38 -0.69
CA ILE A 90 10.42 3.46 -0.89
C ILE A 90 10.81 4.83 -1.42
N ILE A 91 12.09 5.14 -1.32
CA ILE A 91 12.78 6.18 -2.09
C ILE A 91 13.95 5.50 -2.78
N SER A 92 13.92 5.39 -4.11
CA SER A 92 15.06 4.87 -4.85
C SER A 92 16.08 5.99 -5.05
N PRO A 93 17.35 5.81 -4.60
CA PRO A 93 18.39 6.84 -4.77
C PRO A 93 18.86 6.99 -6.22
N ARG A 94 18.56 6.00 -7.07
CA ARG A 94 18.89 5.96 -8.49
C ARG A 94 17.64 5.65 -9.28
N GLU A 95 17.62 6.05 -10.54
CA GLU A 95 16.57 5.63 -11.45
C GLU A 95 16.59 4.11 -11.63
N GLN A 96 15.45 3.50 -11.35
CA GLN A 96 15.19 2.07 -11.52
C GLN A 96 13.76 1.89 -12.02
N PHE A 97 13.52 0.80 -12.70
CA PHE A 97 12.20 0.47 -13.25
C PHE A 97 11.69 -0.83 -12.64
N SER A 98 10.39 -0.91 -12.48
CA SER A 98 9.69 -2.14 -12.13
C SER A 98 9.70 -3.11 -13.33
N GLU A 99 9.29 -4.35 -13.09
CA GLU A 99 9.12 -5.36 -14.16
C GLU A 99 8.11 -4.89 -15.22
N ASP A 100 7.13 -4.09 -14.83
CA ASP A 100 6.11 -3.53 -15.72
C ASP A 100 6.57 -2.23 -16.43
N GLY A 101 7.83 -1.81 -16.26
CA GLY A 101 8.44 -0.67 -16.96
C GLY A 101 8.14 0.71 -16.34
N PHE A 102 7.57 0.78 -15.14
CA PHE A 102 7.34 2.04 -14.42
C PHE A 102 8.53 2.41 -13.53
N GLU A 103 8.76 3.72 -13.32
CA GLU A 103 9.77 4.14 -12.33
C GLU A 103 9.44 3.52 -10.96
N LEU A 104 10.46 2.95 -10.31
CA LEU A 104 10.28 2.03 -9.18
C LEU A 104 9.62 2.69 -7.97
N THR A 105 9.94 3.96 -7.67
CA THR A 105 9.30 4.69 -6.56
C THR A 105 7.84 4.96 -6.85
N MET A 106 7.49 5.35 -8.09
CA MET A 106 6.11 5.51 -8.51
C MET A 106 5.34 4.19 -8.51
N ALA A 107 5.97 3.12 -9.01
CA ALA A 107 5.37 1.78 -9.02
C ALA A 107 4.99 1.33 -7.61
N VAL A 108 5.95 1.32 -6.68
CA VAL A 108 5.75 0.78 -5.33
C VAL A 108 4.89 1.70 -4.45
N ASN A 109 5.08 3.02 -4.54
CA ASN A 109 4.42 3.95 -3.63
C ASN A 109 2.99 4.31 -4.06
N HIS A 110 2.70 4.26 -5.36
CA HIS A 110 1.44 4.77 -5.91
C HIS A 110 0.71 3.76 -6.80
N LEU A 111 1.33 3.33 -7.92
CA LEU A 111 0.64 2.51 -8.91
C LEU A 111 0.23 1.14 -8.34
N GLY A 112 1.12 0.48 -7.61
CA GLY A 112 0.84 -0.78 -6.95
C GLY A 112 -0.30 -0.68 -5.93
N PRO A 113 -0.26 0.26 -4.96
CA PRO A 113 -1.37 0.51 -4.05
C PRO A 113 -2.67 0.89 -4.73
N LEU A 114 -2.63 1.71 -5.79
CA LEU A 114 -3.81 2.06 -6.60
C LEU A 114 -4.43 0.82 -7.24
N PHE A 115 -3.60 -0.01 -7.91
CA PHE A 115 -4.05 -1.24 -8.55
C PHE A 115 -4.59 -2.24 -7.53
N LEU A 116 -3.88 -2.44 -6.41
CA LEU A 116 -4.32 -3.30 -5.30
C LEU A 116 -5.69 -2.86 -4.76
N THR A 117 -5.85 -1.58 -4.45
CA THR A 117 -7.12 -1.03 -3.92
C THR A 117 -8.26 -1.21 -4.92
N LYS A 118 -8.00 -0.92 -6.21
CA LYS A 118 -8.99 -1.09 -7.28
C LYS A 118 -9.41 -2.56 -7.45
N ALA A 119 -8.47 -3.50 -7.38
CA ALA A 119 -8.75 -4.92 -7.51
C ALA A 119 -9.50 -5.52 -6.30
N LEU A 120 -9.41 -4.86 -5.14
CA LEU A 120 -10.08 -5.26 -3.89
C LEU A 120 -11.35 -4.45 -3.61
N GLN A 121 -11.78 -3.53 -4.48
CA GLN A 121 -12.86 -2.60 -4.19
C GLN A 121 -14.17 -3.29 -3.77
N GLU A 122 -14.51 -4.45 -4.33
CA GLU A 122 -15.70 -5.22 -3.96
C GLU A 122 -15.64 -5.73 -2.51
N LEU A 123 -14.46 -6.13 -2.05
CA LEU A 123 -14.24 -6.55 -0.66
C LEU A 123 -14.18 -5.36 0.33
N LEU A 124 -13.99 -4.14 -0.17
CA LEU A 124 -13.84 -2.92 0.61
C LEU A 124 -15.16 -2.13 0.77
N ILE A 125 -16.27 -2.58 0.19
CA ILE A 125 -17.57 -1.91 0.33
C ILE A 125 -17.97 -1.88 1.81
N GLY A 126 -18.21 -0.68 2.36
CA GLY A 126 -18.44 -0.46 3.80
C GLY A 126 -17.19 -0.40 4.66
N GLY A 127 -16.02 -0.63 4.07
CA GLY A 127 -14.72 -0.56 4.72
C GLY A 127 -13.99 0.77 4.52
N GLN A 128 -12.72 0.79 4.92
CA GLN A 128 -11.87 1.97 4.88
C GLN A 128 -10.55 1.67 4.17
N VAL A 129 -10.04 2.68 3.46
CA VAL A 129 -8.69 2.67 2.87
C VAL A 129 -7.88 3.83 3.45
N ILE A 130 -6.68 3.53 3.94
CA ILE A 130 -5.72 4.52 4.41
C ILE A 130 -4.50 4.50 3.49
N ASN A 131 -4.22 5.61 2.82
CA ASN A 131 -3.04 5.79 1.99
C ASN A 131 -2.01 6.64 2.73
N LEU A 132 -0.78 6.13 2.89
CA LEU A 132 0.29 6.91 3.51
C LEU A 132 0.89 7.89 2.49
N ALA A 133 0.63 9.18 2.75
CA ALA A 133 1.30 10.29 2.08
C ALA A 133 2.58 10.72 2.83
N SER A 134 3.04 11.92 2.54
CA SER A 134 4.16 12.57 3.22
C SER A 134 4.03 14.08 3.01
N LYS A 135 4.57 14.91 3.89
CA LYS A 135 4.74 16.36 3.64
C LYS A 135 5.46 16.65 2.33
N ALA A 136 6.22 15.68 1.81
CA ALA A 136 6.84 15.81 0.50
C ALA A 136 5.85 16.11 -0.64
N HIS A 137 4.56 15.75 -0.50
CA HIS A 137 3.55 16.06 -1.52
C HIS A 137 3.39 17.57 -1.80
N PHE A 138 3.69 18.43 -0.84
CA PHE A 138 3.67 19.88 -1.03
C PHE A 138 4.74 20.39 -2.02
N PHE A 139 5.77 19.58 -2.31
CA PHE A 139 6.82 19.89 -3.28
C PHE A 139 6.52 19.36 -4.68
N CYS A 140 5.27 18.97 -4.96
CA CYS A 140 4.82 18.56 -6.27
C CYS A 140 3.56 19.33 -6.65
N THR A 141 3.51 19.83 -7.86
CA THR A 141 2.32 20.47 -8.44
C THR A 141 1.59 19.49 -9.37
N THR A 142 0.31 19.78 -9.66
CA THR A 142 -0.47 19.01 -10.62
C THR A 142 0.21 18.97 -11.99
N LYS A 143 0.81 20.09 -12.41
CA LYS A 143 1.54 20.17 -13.67
C LYS A 143 2.73 19.21 -13.69
N GLU A 144 3.51 19.15 -12.61
CA GLU A 144 4.65 18.23 -12.49
C GLU A 144 4.25 16.76 -12.43
N LEU A 145 3.08 16.46 -11.87
CA LEU A 145 2.57 15.09 -11.85
C LEU A 145 2.27 14.56 -13.26
N PHE A 146 1.74 15.41 -14.14
CA PHE A 146 1.25 15.02 -15.46
C PHE A 146 2.18 15.46 -16.62
N LEU A 147 3.37 15.99 -16.34
CA LEU A 147 4.30 16.44 -17.37
C LEU A 147 4.79 15.32 -18.29
N ASP A 148 4.81 14.08 -17.82
CA ASP A 148 5.15 12.90 -18.61
C ASP A 148 3.95 12.02 -18.80
N ASN A 149 3.61 11.78 -20.05
CA ASN A 149 2.52 10.89 -20.43
C ASN A 149 2.71 9.44 -19.97
N ASN A 150 3.89 9.06 -19.46
CA ASN A 150 4.24 7.66 -19.19
C ASN A 150 4.53 7.34 -17.72
N LEU A 151 4.41 8.30 -16.78
CA LEU A 151 4.82 8.12 -15.36
C LEU A 151 6.26 7.59 -15.22
N GLN A 152 7.06 7.79 -16.28
CA GLN A 152 8.47 7.48 -16.30
C GLN A 152 9.26 8.60 -15.63
N SER A 153 10.52 8.37 -15.34
CA SER A 153 11.35 9.39 -14.75
C SER A 153 11.67 10.53 -15.73
N HIS A 154 11.86 11.72 -15.16
CA HIS A 154 12.39 12.87 -15.91
C HIS A 154 13.92 12.84 -15.87
N ALA A 155 14.55 13.18 -16.97
CA ALA A 155 15.98 13.45 -16.98
C ALA A 155 16.25 14.93 -16.64
N PRO A 156 17.15 15.23 -15.67
CA PRO A 156 17.88 14.29 -14.81
C PRO A 156 17.00 13.75 -13.66
N TYR A 157 17.17 12.47 -13.32
CA TYR A 157 16.44 11.80 -12.23
C TYR A 157 16.66 12.50 -10.88
N SER A 158 15.59 12.66 -10.12
CA SER A 158 15.64 13.20 -8.76
C SER A 158 14.81 12.32 -7.82
N ALA A 159 15.49 11.58 -6.95
CA ALA A 159 14.85 10.71 -5.95
C ALA A 159 13.78 11.44 -5.13
N PHE A 160 14.09 12.67 -4.67
CA PHE A 160 13.15 13.45 -3.87
C PHE A 160 11.94 13.92 -4.68
N LYS A 161 12.13 14.41 -5.90
CA LYS A 161 11.02 14.85 -6.77
C LYS A 161 10.10 13.68 -7.11
N THR A 162 10.65 12.53 -7.48
CA THR A 162 9.89 11.33 -7.77
C THR A 162 9.11 10.84 -6.54
N TYR A 163 9.74 10.85 -5.37
CA TYR A 163 9.06 10.55 -4.12
C TYR A 163 7.92 11.54 -3.84
N ALA A 164 8.16 12.85 -3.97
CA ALA A 164 7.15 13.88 -3.79
C ALA A 164 5.95 13.67 -4.74
N ARG A 165 6.21 13.36 -6.02
CA ARG A 165 5.18 12.99 -7.01
C ARG A 165 4.36 11.79 -6.56
N SER A 166 5.03 10.71 -6.11
CA SER A 166 4.34 9.50 -5.65
C SER A 166 3.42 9.79 -4.45
N LYS A 167 3.86 10.66 -3.53
CA LYS A 167 3.06 11.03 -2.34
C LYS A 167 1.93 12.01 -2.66
N PHE A 168 2.12 12.89 -3.64
CA PHE A 168 1.03 13.72 -4.16
C PHE A 168 -0.03 12.88 -4.89
N ALA A 169 0.39 11.91 -5.69
CA ALA A 169 -0.50 10.99 -6.35
C ALA A 169 -1.35 10.17 -5.34
N ASN A 170 -0.78 9.78 -4.18
CA ASN A 170 -1.54 9.11 -3.12
C ASN A 170 -2.64 9.99 -2.51
N VAL A 171 -2.40 11.31 -2.39
CA VAL A 171 -3.44 12.26 -1.98
C VAL A 171 -4.59 12.26 -2.99
N LEU A 172 -4.27 12.38 -4.29
CA LEU A 172 -5.29 12.36 -5.35
C LEU A 172 -6.06 11.04 -5.41
N THR A 173 -5.38 9.91 -5.22
CA THR A 173 -6.00 8.57 -5.14
C THR A 173 -7.02 8.50 -4.00
N SER A 174 -6.70 9.09 -2.84
CA SER A 174 -7.64 9.09 -1.72
C SER A 174 -8.92 9.86 -2.05
N PHE A 175 -8.80 11.02 -2.72
CA PHE A 175 -9.98 11.76 -3.22
C PHE A 175 -10.74 10.97 -4.29
N TYR A 176 -10.03 10.30 -5.19
CA TYR A 176 -10.66 9.49 -6.25
C TYR A 176 -11.53 8.39 -5.64
N PHE A 177 -11.01 7.59 -4.72
CA PHE A 177 -11.78 6.51 -4.09
C PHE A 177 -12.91 7.02 -3.20
N ALA A 178 -12.71 8.13 -2.49
CA ALA A 178 -13.76 8.75 -1.68
C ALA A 178 -14.99 9.17 -2.52
N ASN A 179 -14.76 9.60 -3.78
CA ASN A 179 -15.82 10.05 -4.69
C ASN A 179 -16.41 8.92 -5.56
N LEU A 180 -15.61 7.92 -5.90
CA LEU A 180 -16.00 6.87 -6.86
C LEU A 180 -17.18 6.03 -6.38
N HIS A 181 -17.27 5.78 -5.09
CA HIS A 181 -18.23 4.85 -4.48
C HIS A 181 -19.34 5.56 -3.67
N GLU A 182 -19.59 6.85 -3.93
CA GLU A 182 -20.64 7.62 -3.25
C GLU A 182 -20.62 7.45 -1.71
N GLY A 183 -19.42 7.34 -1.12
CA GLY A 183 -19.21 7.13 0.30
C GLY A 183 -19.27 5.68 0.78
N ASN A 184 -19.44 4.69 -0.12
CA ASN A 184 -19.46 3.28 0.26
C ASN A 184 -18.06 2.74 0.65
N ILE A 185 -16.98 3.45 0.30
CA ILE A 185 -15.61 3.17 0.77
C ILE A 185 -15.06 4.47 1.36
N ALA A 186 -14.78 4.48 2.67
CA ALA A 186 -14.13 5.61 3.29
C ALA A 186 -12.65 5.62 2.92
N SER A 187 -12.18 6.66 2.21
CA SER A 187 -10.78 6.76 1.78
C SER A 187 -10.09 7.93 2.45
N HIS A 188 -8.99 7.65 3.11
CA HIS A 188 -8.23 8.60 3.89
C HIS A 188 -6.78 8.69 3.40
N CYS A 189 -6.20 9.87 3.54
CA CYS A 189 -4.79 10.10 3.31
C CYS A 189 -4.19 10.71 4.57
N LEU A 190 -3.10 10.14 5.06
CA LEU A 190 -2.42 10.68 6.23
C LEU A 190 -0.92 10.78 6.00
N HIS A 191 -0.32 11.72 6.72
CA HIS A 191 1.11 11.88 6.84
C HIS A 191 1.50 11.61 8.29
N PRO A 192 2.33 10.58 8.54
CA PRO A 192 2.85 10.24 9.86
C PRO A 192 3.94 11.19 10.32
#